data_ac82734117fc2ed7324f3bf6ee802b98
#
_entry.id   ac82734117fc2ed7324f3bf6ee802b98
#
_cell.length_a   1.000
_cell.length_b   1.000
_cell.length_c   1.000
_cell.angle_alpha   90.00
_cell.angle_beta   90.00
_cell.angle_gamma   90.00
#
_symmetry.space_group_name_H-M   'P 1'
#
loop_
_entity.id
_entity.type
_entity.pdbx_description
1 polymer ?
#
loop_
_entity_poly.entity_id
_entity_poly.type
_entity_poly.pdbx_seq_one_letter_code
_entity_poly.pdbx_strand_id
1 'polypeptide(L)'
;MTTQEAADAVLAFLLKNAGSTKQAISEATGIKGLALTNAMKKLTKEELVTSEGEADETTYTAAEPVSEKTQVETTDDEEVTTVSKGRDNSTLKFLGMDYKKGPLVREVVRKYVEDHKPTLKQLKDAFPDELLKRFGVWQEEDSARSIQGARDRYFWKEEHQIKVKGKVIVVCNQWTSANIQPFLKAARALGYKIK
;
A
#
# COMPACT_ATOMS: atom_id res chain seq x y z
N MET A 1 -22.43 -24.47 -1.77
CA MET A 1 -22.22 -23.36 -0.83
C MET A 1 -21.49 -22.26 -1.58
N THR A 2 -22.07 -21.10 -1.71
CA THR A 2 -21.46 -19.93 -2.37
C THR A 2 -20.48 -19.23 -1.40
N THR A 3 -19.58 -18.40 -1.93
CA THR A 3 -18.66 -17.63 -1.08
C THR A 3 -19.39 -16.68 -0.14
N GLN A 4 -20.57 -16.19 -0.53
CA GLN A 4 -21.43 -15.36 0.30
C GLN A 4 -21.99 -16.16 1.49
N GLU A 5 -22.61 -17.30 1.25
CA GLU A 5 -23.17 -18.17 2.30
C GLU A 5 -22.08 -18.59 3.31
N ALA A 6 -20.86 -18.87 2.80
CA ALA A 6 -19.72 -19.17 3.66
C ALA A 6 -19.29 -17.95 4.51
N ALA A 7 -19.31 -16.75 3.95
CA ALA A 7 -18.97 -15.53 4.67
C ALA A 7 -20.01 -15.22 5.77
N ASP A 8 -21.28 -15.33 5.46
CA ASP A 8 -22.38 -15.10 6.42
C ASP A 8 -22.33 -16.08 7.60
N ALA A 9 -22.06 -17.36 7.34
CA ALA A 9 -21.92 -18.38 8.39
C ALA A 9 -20.70 -18.13 9.29
N VAL A 10 -19.57 -17.71 8.72
CA VAL A 10 -18.36 -17.33 9.46
C VAL A 10 -18.58 -16.09 10.31
N LEU A 11 -19.24 -15.06 9.77
CA LEU A 11 -19.55 -13.84 10.50
C LEU A 11 -20.50 -14.11 11.67
N ALA A 12 -21.57 -14.90 11.46
CA ALA A 12 -22.50 -15.30 12.51
C ALA A 12 -21.84 -16.09 13.65
N PHE A 13 -20.81 -16.87 13.33
CA PHE A 13 -20.02 -17.57 14.34
C PHE A 13 -19.13 -16.61 15.12
N LEU A 14 -18.43 -15.69 14.44
CA LEU A 14 -17.50 -14.74 15.06
C LEU A 14 -18.21 -13.69 15.94
N LEU A 15 -19.44 -13.33 15.62
CA LEU A 15 -20.28 -12.46 16.48
C LEU A 15 -20.56 -13.08 17.85
N LYS A 16 -20.54 -14.41 17.94
CA LYS A 16 -20.76 -15.16 19.20
C LYS A 16 -19.46 -15.59 19.86
N ASN A 17 -18.37 -15.70 19.11
CA ASN A 17 -17.10 -16.27 19.53
C ASN A 17 -15.95 -15.37 19.03
N ALA A 18 -15.81 -14.19 19.62
CA ALA A 18 -14.72 -13.28 19.32
C ALA A 18 -13.36 -13.90 19.65
N GLY A 19 -12.34 -13.59 18.87
CA GLY A 19 -10.97 -14.10 19.09
C GLY A 19 -10.79 -15.58 18.70
N SER A 20 -11.62 -16.11 17.80
CA SER A 20 -11.52 -17.50 17.34
C SER A 20 -10.42 -17.68 16.30
N THR A 21 -9.69 -18.81 16.37
CA THR A 21 -8.71 -19.20 15.35
C THR A 21 -9.40 -19.73 14.08
N LYS A 22 -8.68 -19.71 12.95
CA LYS A 22 -9.17 -20.26 11.69
C LYS A 22 -9.59 -21.72 11.80
N GLN A 23 -8.90 -22.52 12.64
CA GLN A 23 -9.23 -23.91 12.91
C GLN A 23 -10.56 -24.02 13.65
N ALA A 24 -10.76 -23.27 14.73
CA ALA A 24 -12.01 -23.24 15.50
C ALA A 24 -13.21 -22.85 14.63
N ILE A 25 -13.04 -21.84 13.77
CA ILE A 25 -14.06 -21.42 12.80
C ILE A 25 -14.38 -22.53 11.81
N SER A 26 -13.35 -23.25 11.30
CA SER A 26 -13.53 -24.37 10.38
C SER A 26 -14.30 -25.53 11.01
N GLU A 27 -13.98 -25.88 12.24
CA GLU A 27 -14.63 -26.96 12.99
C GLU A 27 -16.10 -26.64 13.31
N ALA A 28 -16.35 -25.42 13.76
CA ALA A 28 -17.69 -24.99 14.15
C ALA A 28 -18.65 -24.77 12.96
N THR A 29 -18.13 -24.20 11.85
CA THR A 29 -18.96 -23.89 10.66
C THR A 29 -19.00 -25.03 9.64
N GLY A 30 -18.09 -26.01 9.75
CA GLY A 30 -17.90 -27.08 8.76
C GLY A 30 -17.27 -26.62 7.44
N ILE A 31 -16.91 -25.34 7.33
CA ILE A 31 -16.34 -24.74 6.12
C ILE A 31 -14.81 -24.92 6.14
N LYS A 32 -14.26 -25.59 5.12
CA LYS A 32 -12.83 -25.97 5.07
C LYS A 32 -12.11 -25.42 3.84
N GLY A 33 -10.79 -25.37 3.92
CA GLY A 33 -9.92 -25.12 2.78
C GLY A 33 -10.12 -23.76 2.12
N LEU A 34 -10.25 -23.77 0.80
CA LEU A 34 -10.32 -22.55 -0.02
C LEU A 34 -11.61 -21.74 0.24
N ALA A 35 -12.73 -22.41 0.53
CA ALA A 35 -14.00 -21.75 0.81
C ALA A 35 -13.91 -20.88 2.07
N LEU A 36 -13.32 -21.39 3.15
CA LEU A 36 -13.07 -20.63 4.37
C LEU A 36 -12.12 -19.48 4.13
N THR A 37 -11.04 -19.73 3.39
CA THR A 37 -10.04 -18.68 3.08
C THR A 37 -10.65 -17.53 2.27
N ASN A 38 -11.52 -17.83 1.31
CA ASN A 38 -12.21 -16.83 0.50
C ASN A 38 -13.26 -16.07 1.33
N ALA A 39 -14.01 -16.77 2.19
CA ALA A 39 -14.96 -16.15 3.11
C ALA A 39 -14.27 -15.17 4.07
N MET A 40 -13.17 -15.59 4.70
CA MET A 40 -12.38 -14.75 5.58
C MET A 40 -11.81 -13.52 4.87
N LYS A 41 -11.23 -13.71 3.67
CA LYS A 41 -10.72 -12.58 2.85
C LYS A 41 -11.81 -11.59 2.49
N LYS A 42 -13.03 -12.07 2.21
CA LYS A 42 -14.18 -11.22 1.91
C LYS A 42 -14.58 -10.41 3.13
N LEU A 43 -14.77 -11.04 4.27
CA LEU A 43 -15.16 -10.39 5.54
C LEU A 43 -14.10 -9.36 6.00
N THR A 44 -12.81 -9.69 5.86
CA THR A 44 -11.73 -8.73 6.15
C THR A 44 -11.71 -7.57 5.15
N LYS A 45 -12.04 -7.81 3.87
CA LYS A 45 -12.13 -6.75 2.86
C LYS A 45 -13.31 -5.80 3.10
N GLU A 46 -14.40 -6.33 3.61
CA GLU A 46 -15.63 -5.59 3.96
C GLU A 46 -15.55 -4.97 5.38
N GLU A 47 -14.38 -5.10 6.05
CA GLU A 47 -14.12 -4.60 7.40
C GLU A 47 -15.06 -5.16 8.49
N LEU A 48 -15.72 -6.27 8.19
CA LEU A 48 -16.63 -6.95 9.12
C LEU A 48 -15.91 -7.87 10.11
N VAL A 49 -14.63 -8.18 9.85
CA VAL A 49 -13.79 -9.04 10.70
C VAL A 49 -12.37 -8.48 10.76
N THR A 50 -11.85 -8.35 11.97
CA THR A 50 -10.44 -8.05 12.25
C THR A 50 -9.67 -9.32 12.56
N SER A 51 -8.38 -9.35 12.24
CA SER A 51 -7.48 -10.47 12.55
C SER A 51 -6.27 -9.98 13.32
N GLU A 52 -5.91 -10.67 14.41
CA GLU A 52 -4.74 -10.40 15.23
C GLU A 52 -3.91 -11.67 15.40
N GLY A 53 -2.57 -11.56 15.35
CA GLY A 53 -1.63 -12.66 15.52
C GLY A 53 -0.78 -12.96 14.28
N GLU A 54 0.26 -13.79 14.45
CA GLU A 54 1.16 -14.24 13.37
C GLU A 54 0.88 -15.70 13.00
N ALA A 55 0.88 -15.97 11.69
CA ALA A 55 0.81 -17.30 11.08
C ALA A 55 -0.30 -18.22 11.63
N ASP A 56 0.03 -19.26 12.35
CA ASP A 56 -0.90 -20.32 12.78
C ASP A 56 -1.76 -19.94 14.00
N GLU A 57 -1.41 -18.88 14.74
CA GLU A 57 -2.15 -18.39 15.91
C GLU A 57 -2.99 -17.13 15.63
N THR A 58 -3.30 -16.85 14.36
CA THR A 58 -4.13 -15.71 14.01
C THR A 58 -5.56 -15.90 14.53
N THR A 59 -6.01 -14.98 15.39
CA THR A 59 -7.37 -14.91 15.91
C THR A 59 -8.21 -13.92 15.10
N TYR A 60 -9.49 -14.18 14.99
CA TYR A 60 -10.44 -13.39 14.22
C TYR A 60 -11.59 -12.93 15.10
N THR A 61 -11.93 -11.66 15.00
CA THR A 61 -13.01 -11.03 15.76
C THR A 61 -13.95 -10.29 14.82
N ALA A 62 -15.26 -10.48 14.98
CA ALA A 62 -16.25 -9.69 14.24
C ALA A 62 -16.19 -8.23 14.70
N ALA A 63 -16.15 -7.28 13.75
CA ALA A 63 -16.29 -5.86 14.03
C ALA A 63 -17.77 -5.58 14.37
N GLU A 64 -18.06 -4.90 15.49
CA GLU A 64 -19.40 -4.48 15.83
C GLU A 64 -19.92 -3.46 14.80
N PRO A 65 -21.19 -3.54 14.37
CA PRO A 65 -21.75 -2.55 13.46
C PRO A 65 -21.85 -1.20 14.16
N VAL A 66 -21.02 -0.26 13.73
CA VAL A 66 -21.10 1.13 14.22
C VAL A 66 -22.35 1.75 13.63
N SER A 67 -23.38 1.93 14.45
CA SER A 67 -24.56 2.74 14.15
C SER A 67 -24.14 4.20 13.97
N GLU A 68 -24.70 4.81 12.92
CA GLU A 68 -24.56 6.22 12.54
C GLU A 68 -24.85 7.21 13.69
N LYS A 69 -24.13 8.30 13.58
CA LYS A 69 -24.39 9.72 13.94
C LYS A 69 -23.53 10.26 15.08
N THR A 70 -22.71 11.26 14.81
CA THR A 70 -23.04 12.70 14.84
C THR A 70 -21.74 13.49 14.75
N GLN A 71 -21.74 14.50 13.90
CA GLN A 71 -20.76 15.59 13.84
C GLN A 71 -20.67 16.30 15.19
N VAL A 72 -19.48 16.66 15.65
CA VAL A 72 -19.15 17.97 16.25
C VAL A 72 -17.64 18.20 16.15
N GLU A 73 -17.29 19.40 15.69
CA GLU A 73 -15.98 20.02 15.62
C GLU A 73 -15.29 20.17 17.00
N THR A 74 -14.00 20.22 16.93
CA THR A 74 -13.01 21.17 17.48
C THR A 74 -11.89 20.57 18.31
N THR A 75 -10.70 20.93 17.85
CA THR A 75 -9.46 21.36 18.53
C THR A 75 -8.60 20.38 19.33
N ASP A 76 -7.35 20.41 18.81
CA ASP A 76 -6.04 20.39 19.48
C ASP A 76 -5.51 19.15 20.23
N ASP A 77 -4.35 18.80 19.67
CA ASP A 77 -3.08 18.33 20.27
C ASP A 77 -2.99 16.96 20.97
N GLU A 78 -1.98 16.33 20.48
CA GLU A 78 -1.03 15.36 21.00
C GLU A 78 -1.10 13.91 20.49
N GLU A 79 -0.03 13.60 19.88
CA GLU A 79 0.61 12.40 19.39
C GLU A 79 0.37 11.14 20.23
N VAL A 80 -0.30 10.15 19.65
CA VAL A 80 -0.07 8.73 19.99
C VAL A 80 -0.14 7.90 18.72
N THR A 81 1.02 7.36 18.31
CA THR A 81 1.21 6.42 17.22
C THR A 81 0.48 5.12 17.50
N THR A 82 -0.62 4.87 16.83
CA THR A 82 -1.18 3.52 16.69
C THR A 82 -1.10 3.09 15.23
N VAL A 83 -0.31 2.04 14.98
CA VAL A 83 -0.09 1.46 13.66
C VAL A 83 -1.34 0.66 13.27
N SER A 84 -2.28 1.29 12.59
CA SER A 84 -3.35 0.58 11.91
C SER A 84 -2.91 0.22 10.49
N LYS A 85 -2.97 -1.06 10.14
CA LYS A 85 -2.71 -1.63 8.80
C LYS A 85 -3.84 -1.27 7.79
N GLY A 86 -4.34 -0.04 7.81
CA GLY A 86 -5.21 0.49 6.78
C GLY A 86 -4.38 0.89 5.54
N ARG A 87 -4.95 0.83 4.34
CA ARG A 87 -4.35 1.45 3.15
C ARG A 87 -4.08 2.91 3.49
N ASP A 88 -2.80 3.24 3.61
CA ASP A 88 -2.35 4.59 3.87
C ASP A 88 -2.70 5.50 2.69
N ASN A 89 -3.81 6.20 2.84
CA ASN A 89 -4.32 7.15 1.85
C ASN A 89 -3.74 8.56 2.02
N SER A 90 -2.75 8.73 2.92
CA SER A 90 -2.17 10.05 3.12
C SER A 90 -1.53 10.56 1.83
N THR A 91 -1.75 11.83 1.57
CA THR A 91 -1.21 12.56 0.43
C THR A 91 -0.08 13.48 0.89
N LEU A 92 0.78 13.81 -0.04
CA LEU A 92 1.86 14.77 0.14
C LEU A 92 1.76 15.84 -0.94
N LYS A 93 2.01 17.08 -0.59
CA LYS A 93 1.88 18.21 -1.50
C LYS A 93 3.20 18.48 -2.22
N PHE A 94 3.15 18.50 -3.55
CA PHE A 94 4.28 18.84 -4.41
C PHE A 94 3.81 19.70 -5.58
N LEU A 95 4.51 20.80 -5.87
CA LEU A 95 4.14 21.78 -6.91
C LEU A 95 2.69 22.29 -6.80
N GLY A 96 2.17 22.39 -5.57
CA GLY A 96 0.80 22.88 -5.33
C GLY A 96 -0.30 21.82 -5.44
N MET A 97 0.01 20.60 -5.85
CA MET A 97 -0.94 19.49 -5.99
C MET A 97 -0.69 18.41 -4.93
N ASP A 98 -1.76 17.71 -4.56
CA ASP A 98 -1.71 16.61 -3.60
C ASP A 98 -1.54 15.28 -4.32
N TYR A 99 -0.55 14.51 -3.94
CA TYR A 99 -0.21 13.22 -4.54
C TYR A 99 -0.20 12.12 -3.50
N LYS A 100 -0.71 10.94 -3.87
CA LYS A 100 -0.40 9.70 -3.17
C LYS A 100 1.10 9.39 -3.35
N LYS A 101 1.67 8.57 -2.46
CA LYS A 101 3.12 8.32 -2.38
C LYS A 101 3.77 7.86 -3.69
N GLY A 102 3.21 6.86 -4.37
CA GLY A 102 3.74 6.39 -5.65
C GLY A 102 3.73 7.47 -6.75
N PRO A 103 2.57 8.09 -7.04
CA PRO A 103 2.49 9.22 -7.96
C PRO A 103 3.41 10.38 -7.60
N LEU A 104 3.58 10.70 -6.31
CA LEU A 104 4.54 11.73 -5.86
C LEU A 104 5.95 11.41 -6.32
N VAL A 105 6.43 10.18 -6.05
CA VAL A 105 7.79 9.77 -6.44
C VAL A 105 7.97 9.91 -7.95
N ARG A 106 6.99 9.48 -8.73
CA ARG A 106 7.01 9.62 -10.19
C ARG A 106 7.14 11.08 -10.62
N GLU A 107 6.33 11.97 -10.05
CA GLU A 107 6.36 13.38 -10.42
C GLU A 107 7.65 14.09 -10.00
N VAL A 108 8.23 13.74 -8.85
CA VAL A 108 9.54 14.26 -8.42
C VAL A 108 10.65 13.79 -9.38
N VAL A 109 10.66 12.50 -9.76
CA VAL A 109 11.64 11.98 -10.73
C VAL A 109 11.45 12.63 -12.10
N ARG A 110 10.20 12.80 -12.57
CA ARG A 110 9.88 13.49 -13.82
C ARG A 110 10.39 14.91 -13.80
N LYS A 111 10.08 15.66 -12.76
CA LYS A 111 10.53 17.04 -12.58
C LYS A 111 12.05 17.16 -12.58
N TYR A 112 12.74 16.23 -11.90
CA TYR A 112 14.20 16.19 -11.92
C TYR A 112 14.77 15.98 -13.33
N VAL A 113 14.16 15.07 -14.11
CA VAL A 113 14.57 14.82 -15.50
C VAL A 113 14.34 16.04 -16.38
N GLU A 114 13.22 16.74 -16.22
CA GLU A 114 12.89 17.96 -16.95
C GLU A 114 13.88 19.11 -16.64
N ASP A 115 14.19 19.32 -15.36
CA ASP A 115 15.02 20.42 -14.89
C ASP A 115 16.51 20.22 -15.22
N HIS A 116 17.01 18.99 -15.08
CA HIS A 116 18.46 18.71 -15.14
C HIS A 116 18.88 17.98 -16.42
N LYS A 117 17.92 17.39 -17.17
CA LYS A 117 18.19 16.56 -18.37
C LYS A 117 19.32 15.54 -18.14
N PRO A 118 19.27 14.77 -17.06
CA PRO A 118 20.37 13.93 -16.60
C PRO A 118 20.64 12.77 -17.58
N THR A 119 21.82 12.19 -17.47
CA THR A 119 22.08 10.82 -17.95
C THR A 119 21.46 9.82 -16.98
N LEU A 120 21.29 8.55 -17.40
CA LEU A 120 20.82 7.49 -16.52
C LEU A 120 21.70 7.33 -15.28
N LYS A 121 23.02 7.48 -15.43
CA LYS A 121 23.97 7.45 -14.31
C LYS A 121 23.69 8.57 -13.31
N GLN A 122 23.59 9.81 -13.77
CA GLN A 122 23.27 10.96 -12.91
C GLN A 122 21.91 10.83 -12.22
N LEU A 123 20.92 10.26 -12.94
CA LEU A 123 19.62 9.99 -12.36
C LEU A 123 19.70 8.90 -11.28
N LYS A 124 20.57 7.87 -11.48
CA LYS A 124 20.82 6.83 -10.48
C LYS A 124 21.56 7.36 -9.27
N ASP A 125 22.52 8.28 -9.47
CA ASP A 125 23.24 8.95 -8.38
C ASP A 125 22.29 9.85 -7.55
N ALA A 126 21.32 10.51 -8.21
CA ALA A 126 20.31 11.34 -7.52
C ALA A 126 19.26 10.51 -6.77
N PHE A 127 18.83 9.38 -7.36
CA PHE A 127 17.83 8.48 -6.79
C PHE A 127 18.34 7.03 -6.83
N PRO A 128 19.26 6.66 -5.93
CA PRO A 128 19.85 5.33 -5.89
C PRO A 128 18.85 4.26 -5.45
N ASP A 129 19.13 3.00 -5.81
CA ASP A 129 18.24 1.86 -5.53
C ASP A 129 18.07 1.58 -4.04
N GLU A 130 19.03 2.00 -3.22
CA GLU A 130 19.00 1.87 -1.76
C GLU A 130 17.83 2.62 -1.12
N LEU A 131 17.28 3.64 -1.79
CA LEU A 131 16.08 4.35 -1.32
C LEU A 131 14.84 3.45 -1.31
N LEU A 132 14.83 2.37 -2.14
CA LEU A 132 13.81 1.33 -2.15
C LEU A 132 14.45 -0.03 -2.46
N LYS A 133 15.00 -0.68 -1.45
CA LYS A 133 15.91 -1.85 -1.52
C LYS A 133 15.49 -2.98 -2.48
N ARG A 134 14.20 -3.26 -2.67
CA ARG A 134 13.76 -4.43 -3.43
C ARG A 134 13.65 -4.19 -4.93
N PHE A 135 13.17 -3.01 -5.33
CA PHE A 135 12.81 -2.72 -6.72
C PHE A 135 13.52 -1.50 -7.29
N GLY A 136 14.24 -0.75 -6.43
CA GLY A 136 14.76 0.57 -6.76
C GLY A 136 13.68 1.61 -6.94
N VAL A 137 14.07 2.88 -7.06
CA VAL A 137 13.15 3.99 -7.29
C VAL A 137 12.59 3.95 -8.71
N TRP A 138 13.44 3.62 -9.67
CA TRP A 138 13.13 3.52 -11.09
C TRP A 138 14.05 2.49 -11.77
N GLN A 139 13.63 1.99 -12.92
CA GLN A 139 14.41 1.08 -13.76
C GLN A 139 14.22 1.45 -15.24
N GLU A 140 15.19 1.07 -16.10
CA GLU A 140 14.94 1.05 -17.55
C GLU A 140 13.81 0.07 -17.86
N GLU A 141 12.94 0.40 -18.81
CA GLU A 141 11.75 -0.41 -19.12
C GLU A 141 12.12 -1.88 -19.42
N ASP A 142 13.14 -2.10 -20.26
CA ASP A 142 13.59 -3.43 -20.63
C ASP A 142 14.11 -4.22 -19.43
N SER A 143 14.88 -3.56 -18.56
CA SER A 143 15.39 -4.16 -17.32
C SER A 143 14.25 -4.49 -16.35
N ALA A 144 13.29 -3.58 -16.20
CA ALA A 144 12.14 -3.81 -15.33
C ALA A 144 11.27 -4.99 -15.80
N ARG A 145 11.12 -5.20 -17.13
CA ARG A 145 10.36 -6.32 -17.70
C ARG A 145 11.00 -7.68 -17.38
N SER A 146 12.32 -7.74 -17.20
CA SER A 146 13.04 -8.97 -16.86
C SER A 146 12.94 -9.35 -15.38
N ILE A 147 12.52 -8.42 -14.50
CA ILE A 147 12.38 -8.67 -13.06
C ILE A 147 11.13 -9.50 -12.79
N GLN A 148 11.29 -10.68 -12.19
CA GLN A 148 10.16 -11.53 -11.82
C GLN A 148 9.20 -10.81 -10.87
N GLY A 149 7.91 -10.79 -11.23
CA GLY A 149 6.86 -10.12 -10.46
C GLY A 149 6.83 -8.59 -10.58
N ALA A 150 7.55 -8.02 -11.54
CA ALA A 150 7.61 -6.57 -11.75
C ALA A 150 6.31 -5.98 -12.35
N ARG A 151 5.45 -6.82 -12.96
CA ARG A 151 4.27 -6.36 -13.72
C ARG A 151 3.40 -5.37 -12.94
N ASP A 152 3.19 -5.60 -11.66
CA ASP A 152 2.33 -4.75 -10.80
C ASP A 152 3.15 -3.80 -9.91
N ARG A 153 4.48 -3.68 -10.14
CA ARG A 153 5.38 -2.94 -9.26
C ARG A 153 5.84 -1.61 -9.82
N TYR A 154 5.57 -1.34 -11.09
CA TYR A 154 5.98 -0.11 -11.77
C TYR A 154 4.80 0.56 -12.48
N PHE A 155 4.95 1.84 -12.78
CA PHE A 155 4.00 2.58 -13.61
C PHE A 155 4.27 2.31 -15.09
N TRP A 156 3.56 1.35 -15.69
CA TRP A 156 3.79 0.89 -17.06
C TRP A 156 3.07 1.69 -18.14
N LYS A 157 2.02 2.45 -17.79
CA LYS A 157 1.28 3.22 -18.77
C LYS A 157 2.19 4.24 -19.45
N GLU A 158 2.09 4.39 -20.74
CA GLU A 158 2.92 5.29 -21.54
C GLU A 158 2.92 6.72 -20.99
N GLU A 159 1.79 7.24 -20.55
CA GLU A 159 1.64 8.53 -19.90
C GLU A 159 2.43 8.68 -18.57
N HIS A 160 2.80 7.55 -17.97
CA HIS A 160 3.55 7.49 -16.71
C HIS A 160 5.04 7.26 -16.92
N GLN A 161 5.43 6.85 -18.11
CA GLN A 161 6.83 6.62 -18.46
C GLN A 161 7.59 7.96 -18.57
N ILE A 162 8.88 7.89 -18.33
CA ILE A 162 9.75 9.05 -18.41
C ILE A 162 10.87 8.75 -19.40
N LYS A 163 11.10 9.65 -20.34
CA LYS A 163 12.18 9.51 -21.34
C LYS A 163 13.44 10.23 -20.86
N VAL A 164 14.55 9.50 -20.82
CA VAL A 164 15.88 10.00 -20.39
C VAL A 164 16.90 9.67 -21.46
N LYS A 165 17.40 10.68 -22.19
CA LYS A 165 18.40 10.51 -23.25
C LYS A 165 18.06 9.41 -24.26
N GLY A 166 16.80 9.30 -24.68
CA GLY A 166 16.33 8.29 -25.63
C GLY A 166 15.97 6.93 -25.04
N LYS A 167 16.22 6.71 -23.76
CA LYS A 167 15.78 5.53 -23.02
C LYS A 167 14.46 5.81 -22.30
N VAL A 168 13.64 4.78 -22.14
CA VAL A 168 12.41 4.83 -21.35
C VAL A 168 12.67 4.24 -19.98
N ILE A 169 12.27 4.96 -18.94
CA ILE A 169 12.31 4.48 -17.57
C ILE A 169 10.90 4.38 -16.98
N VAL A 170 10.72 3.43 -16.07
CA VAL A 170 9.51 3.21 -15.30
C VAL A 170 9.80 3.38 -13.81
N VAL A 171 8.92 4.09 -13.11
CA VAL A 171 9.08 4.39 -11.68
C VAL A 171 8.32 3.35 -10.86
N CYS A 172 8.89 2.91 -9.75
CA CYS A 172 8.25 1.97 -8.83
C CYS A 172 7.04 2.61 -8.15
N ASN A 173 5.96 1.84 -8.00
CA ASN A 173 4.71 2.29 -7.38
C ASN A 173 4.51 1.77 -5.94
N GLN A 174 5.47 0.99 -5.40
CA GLN A 174 5.37 0.27 -4.13
C GLN A 174 5.83 1.14 -2.94
N TRP A 175 5.20 2.29 -2.77
CA TRP A 175 5.53 3.26 -1.74
C TRP A 175 4.49 3.28 -0.62
N THR A 176 4.97 3.24 0.62
CA THR A 176 4.19 3.32 1.86
C THR A 176 4.74 4.45 2.72
N SER A 177 4.04 4.85 3.80
CA SER A 177 4.55 5.82 4.77
C SER A 177 5.88 5.40 5.40
N ALA A 178 6.06 4.09 5.60
CA ALA A 178 7.27 3.56 6.22
C ALA A 178 8.50 3.63 5.32
N ASN A 179 8.35 3.39 4.00
CA ASN A 179 9.49 3.29 3.09
C ASN A 179 9.77 4.55 2.25
N ILE A 180 8.88 5.55 2.24
CA ILE A 180 9.06 6.76 1.44
C ILE A 180 10.03 7.78 2.06
N GLN A 181 10.27 7.71 3.37
CA GLN A 181 11.05 8.73 4.08
C GLN A 181 12.47 8.95 3.53
N PRO A 182 13.26 7.91 3.20
CA PRO A 182 14.56 8.08 2.57
C PRO A 182 14.48 8.86 1.24
N PHE A 183 13.46 8.55 0.41
CA PHE A 183 13.22 9.26 -0.84
C PHE A 183 12.88 10.73 -0.61
N LEU A 184 11.99 11.04 0.33
CA LEU A 184 11.62 12.43 0.66
C LEU A 184 12.84 13.22 1.13
N LYS A 185 13.74 12.61 1.92
CA LYS A 185 14.99 13.22 2.36
C LYS A 185 15.89 13.54 1.17
N ALA A 186 16.08 12.58 0.26
CA ALA A 186 16.87 12.77 -0.96
C ALA A 186 16.28 13.87 -1.86
N ALA A 187 14.97 13.83 -2.11
CA ALA A 187 14.29 14.84 -2.92
C ALA A 187 14.41 16.26 -2.32
N ARG A 188 14.27 16.40 -0.99
CA ARG A 188 14.47 17.69 -0.31
C ARG A 188 15.92 18.17 -0.38
N ALA A 189 16.89 17.27 -0.31
CA ALA A 189 18.30 17.61 -0.50
C ALA A 189 18.61 18.12 -1.92
N LEU A 190 17.85 17.66 -2.92
CA LEU A 190 17.89 18.17 -4.29
C LEU A 190 17.12 19.50 -4.49
N GLY A 191 16.54 20.07 -3.41
CA GLY A 191 15.86 21.37 -3.44
C GLY A 191 14.35 21.29 -3.65
N TYR A 192 13.74 20.11 -3.75
CA TYR A 192 12.30 19.96 -3.96
C TYR A 192 11.52 20.18 -2.65
N LYS A 193 10.53 21.09 -2.70
CA LYS A 193 9.65 21.40 -1.56
C LYS A 193 8.47 20.42 -1.55
N ILE A 194 8.52 19.44 -0.65
CA ILE A 194 7.45 18.46 -0.44
C ILE A 194 6.93 18.65 0.99
N LYS A 195 5.62 18.86 1.13
CA LYS A 195 4.91 19.08 2.41
C LYS A 195 4.00 17.90 2.70
#